data_eb434b87e50faba3e805c90a05a7163a
#
_entry.id   eb434b87e50faba3e805c90a05a7163a
#
_cell.length_a   1.000
_cell.length_b   1.000
_cell.length_c   1.000
_cell.angle_alpha   90.00
_cell.angle_beta   90.00
_cell.angle_gamma   90.00
#
_symmetry.space_group_name_H-M   'P 1'
#
loop_
_entity.id
_entity.type
_entity.pdbx_description
1 polymer ?
#
loop_
_entity_poly.entity_id
_entity_poly.type
_entity_poly.pdbx_seq_one_letter_code
_entity_poly.pdbx_strand_id
1 'polypeptide(L)'
;GAPVRKKLIDAGLGKDVDSYYDGGIQQPLFSVIVKNAKKGNEALFIKTLEEALREQAENGLNKKAIYSAINNYEFKYREADFGRFPKGLIYGLNFLNSWLYDDTKALELADSLTPLARLKEKVETGYFEQLIKESFLENTHKAYVYLYPEVGKNERLEEELKEQLARMKDKLNAKQLNYLIEDTKKLKEFQETPSTQEELEKIPTLDL
;
A
#
# COMPACT_ATOMS: atom_id res chain seq x y z
N GLY A 1 -18.33 6.55 7.71
CA GLY A 1 -17.31 5.54 7.40
C GLY A 1 -17.86 4.44 6.52
N ALA A 2 -16.99 3.67 5.86
CA ALA A 2 -17.42 2.58 5.00
C ALA A 2 -18.24 1.54 5.79
N PRO A 3 -19.38 1.06 5.27
CA PRO A 3 -20.27 0.14 5.97
C PRO A 3 -19.58 -1.13 6.46
N VAL A 4 -18.71 -1.72 5.64
CA VAL A 4 -17.93 -2.91 5.97
C VAL A 4 -17.02 -2.65 7.18
N ARG A 5 -16.27 -1.54 7.18
CA ARG A 5 -15.42 -1.15 8.32
C ARG A 5 -16.23 -1.02 9.61
N LYS A 6 -17.36 -0.32 9.53
CA LYS A 6 -18.24 -0.13 10.69
C LYS A 6 -18.72 -1.47 11.24
N LYS A 7 -19.22 -2.36 10.40
CA LYS A 7 -19.74 -3.67 10.82
C LYS A 7 -18.67 -4.53 11.50
N LEU A 8 -17.44 -4.52 10.99
CA LEU A 8 -16.31 -5.26 11.60
C LEU A 8 -15.91 -4.70 12.97
N ILE A 9 -15.90 -3.36 13.12
CA ILE A 9 -15.61 -2.70 14.41
C ILE A 9 -16.74 -2.94 15.41
N ASP A 10 -18.00 -2.77 15.01
CA ASP A 10 -19.18 -2.98 15.87
C ASP A 10 -19.28 -4.44 16.34
N ALA A 11 -18.79 -5.41 15.55
CA ALA A 11 -18.66 -6.80 15.94
C ALA A 11 -17.50 -7.09 16.91
N GLY A 12 -16.72 -6.06 17.29
CA GLY A 12 -15.59 -6.20 18.22
C GLY A 12 -14.42 -7.02 17.69
N LEU A 13 -14.29 -7.11 16.36
CA LEU A 13 -13.28 -7.93 15.71
C LEU A 13 -11.87 -7.36 15.79
N GLY A 14 -11.73 -6.05 15.97
CA GLY A 14 -10.45 -5.39 16.14
C GLY A 14 -10.61 -3.94 16.54
N LYS A 15 -9.49 -3.25 16.74
CA LYS A 15 -9.48 -1.83 17.10
C LYS A 15 -9.47 -0.92 15.89
N ASP A 16 -8.98 -1.42 14.75
CA ASP A 16 -8.95 -0.69 13.49
C ASP A 16 -9.12 -1.63 12.30
N VAL A 17 -9.66 -1.10 11.20
CA VAL A 17 -9.89 -1.82 9.96
C VAL A 17 -9.43 -0.95 8.81
N ASP A 18 -8.48 -1.46 8.04
CA ASP A 18 -8.00 -0.84 6.81
C ASP A 18 -8.42 -1.65 5.59
N SER A 19 -8.42 -1.01 4.45
CA SER A 19 -8.51 -1.68 3.16
C SER A 19 -7.46 -1.11 2.22
N TYR A 20 -6.91 -1.97 1.39
CA TYR A 20 -5.87 -1.61 0.43
C TYR A 20 -6.15 -2.28 -0.91
N TYR A 21 -6.02 -1.51 -1.98
CA TYR A 21 -6.05 -2.02 -3.35
C TYR A 21 -4.69 -1.78 -3.99
N ASP A 22 -4.06 -2.84 -4.43
CA ASP A 22 -2.84 -2.81 -5.21
C ASP A 22 -3.16 -3.11 -6.67
N GLY A 23 -3.17 -2.07 -7.48
CA GLY A 23 -3.38 -2.15 -8.93
C GLY A 23 -2.07 -2.08 -9.72
N GLY A 24 -0.93 -1.93 -9.05
CA GLY A 24 0.40 -1.81 -9.66
C GLY A 24 1.11 -3.14 -9.90
N ILE A 25 0.45 -4.25 -9.66
CA ILE A 25 0.96 -5.61 -9.87
C ILE A 25 0.16 -6.32 -10.98
N GLN A 26 0.76 -7.33 -11.60
CA GLN A 26 0.15 -8.06 -12.74
C GLN A 26 -1.23 -8.64 -12.42
N GLN A 27 -1.44 -9.13 -11.21
CA GLN A 27 -2.74 -9.56 -10.69
C GLN A 27 -3.15 -8.63 -9.56
N PRO A 28 -4.04 -7.66 -9.81
CA PRO A 28 -4.47 -6.72 -8.77
C PRO A 28 -4.99 -7.42 -7.52
N LEU A 29 -4.65 -6.86 -6.37
CA LEU A 29 -5.02 -7.40 -5.06
C LEU A 29 -5.86 -6.38 -4.29
N PHE A 30 -6.98 -6.83 -3.74
CA PHE A 30 -7.71 -6.07 -2.73
C PHE A 30 -7.62 -6.78 -1.38
N SER A 31 -7.28 -6.06 -0.34
CA SER A 31 -7.18 -6.60 1.02
C SER A 31 -8.03 -5.83 2.02
N VAL A 32 -8.58 -6.56 2.99
CA VAL A 32 -9.21 -6.01 4.19
C VAL A 32 -8.40 -6.47 5.39
N ILE A 33 -7.92 -5.53 6.18
CA ILE A 33 -6.99 -5.78 7.28
C ILE A 33 -7.63 -5.34 8.59
N VAL A 34 -7.80 -6.28 9.51
CA VAL A 34 -8.24 -5.99 10.88
C VAL A 34 -7.05 -6.00 11.80
N LYS A 35 -6.81 -4.90 12.50
CA LYS A 35 -5.69 -4.72 13.42
C LYS A 35 -6.13 -4.93 14.87
N ASN A 36 -5.21 -5.46 15.67
CA ASN A 36 -5.45 -5.73 17.10
C ASN A 36 -6.67 -6.64 17.33
N ALA A 37 -6.86 -7.63 16.46
CA ALA A 37 -7.87 -8.67 16.60
C ALA A 37 -7.50 -9.64 17.73
N LYS A 38 -8.52 -10.23 18.35
CA LYS A 38 -8.30 -11.29 19.32
C LYS A 38 -8.12 -12.62 18.62
N LYS A 39 -7.18 -13.43 19.11
CA LYS A 39 -7.02 -14.83 18.67
C LYS A 39 -8.32 -15.60 18.89
N GLY A 40 -8.71 -16.41 17.92
CA GLY A 40 -9.97 -17.18 17.94
C GLY A 40 -11.14 -16.50 17.22
N ASN A 41 -10.96 -15.25 16.75
CA ASN A 41 -12.00 -14.53 16.01
C ASN A 41 -11.91 -14.72 14.47
N GLU A 42 -11.06 -15.62 13.99
CA GLU A 42 -10.76 -15.80 12.57
C GLU A 42 -12.01 -16.16 11.75
N ALA A 43 -12.76 -17.16 12.22
CA ALA A 43 -14.01 -17.57 11.56
C ALA A 43 -15.09 -16.48 11.63
N LEU A 44 -15.16 -15.76 12.76
CA LEU A 44 -16.10 -14.65 12.93
C LEU A 44 -15.76 -13.48 11.99
N PHE A 45 -14.46 -13.21 11.81
CA PHE A 45 -14.02 -12.19 10.87
C PHE A 45 -14.47 -12.51 9.43
N ILE A 46 -14.22 -13.73 8.95
CA ILE A 46 -14.60 -14.15 7.60
C ILE A 46 -16.13 -14.01 7.43
N LYS A 47 -16.90 -14.58 8.37
CA LYS A 47 -18.35 -14.52 8.34
C LYS A 47 -18.88 -13.10 8.32
N THR A 48 -18.39 -12.24 9.22
CA THR A 48 -18.85 -10.84 9.33
C THR A 48 -18.49 -10.03 8.08
N LEU A 49 -17.31 -10.26 7.50
CA LEU A 49 -16.88 -9.62 6.27
C LEU A 49 -17.79 -10.01 5.08
N GLU A 50 -18.03 -11.31 4.90
CA GLU A 50 -18.89 -11.81 3.82
C GLU A 50 -20.34 -11.33 3.97
N GLU A 51 -20.88 -11.33 5.20
CA GLU A 51 -22.22 -10.78 5.48
C GLU A 51 -22.29 -9.27 5.18
N ALA A 52 -21.25 -8.51 5.56
CA ALA A 52 -21.21 -7.08 5.27
C ALA A 52 -21.16 -6.78 3.77
N LEU A 53 -20.39 -7.54 3.01
CA LEU A 53 -20.32 -7.42 1.55
C LEU A 53 -21.64 -7.84 0.88
N ARG A 54 -22.25 -8.93 1.34
CA ARG A 54 -23.55 -9.41 0.82
C ARG A 54 -24.65 -8.40 1.06
N GLU A 55 -24.72 -7.81 2.25
CA GLU A 55 -25.70 -6.76 2.55
C GLU A 55 -25.56 -5.55 1.60
N GLN A 56 -24.33 -5.16 1.28
CA GLN A 56 -24.12 -4.05 0.33
C GLN A 56 -24.50 -4.44 -1.10
N ALA A 57 -24.23 -5.67 -1.51
CA ALA A 57 -24.57 -6.14 -2.85
C ALA A 57 -26.11 -6.32 -3.04
N GLU A 58 -26.82 -6.74 -1.99
CA GLU A 58 -28.26 -7.05 -2.06
C GLU A 58 -29.15 -5.82 -1.77
N ASN A 59 -28.77 -5.00 -0.78
CA ASN A 59 -29.58 -3.85 -0.34
C ASN A 59 -29.24 -2.54 -1.05
N GLY A 60 -28.19 -2.55 -1.88
CA GLY A 60 -27.68 -1.40 -2.59
C GLY A 60 -26.71 -0.56 -1.76
N LEU A 61 -25.84 0.13 -2.48
CA LEU A 61 -24.84 1.03 -1.92
C LEU A 61 -25.39 2.45 -1.75
N ASN A 62 -24.81 3.19 -0.81
CA ASN A 62 -25.12 4.61 -0.66
C ASN A 62 -24.56 5.40 -1.85
N LYS A 63 -25.40 5.67 -2.86
CA LYS A 63 -25.04 6.37 -4.10
C LYS A 63 -24.38 7.73 -3.82
N LYS A 64 -24.89 8.49 -2.86
CA LYS A 64 -24.30 9.79 -2.47
C LYS A 64 -22.86 9.63 -1.97
N ALA A 65 -22.57 8.58 -1.22
CA ALA A 65 -21.22 8.29 -0.77
C ALA A 65 -20.31 7.89 -1.94
N ILE A 66 -20.80 7.12 -2.92
CA ILE A 66 -20.06 6.77 -4.13
C ILE A 66 -19.73 8.02 -4.93
N TYR A 67 -20.72 8.88 -5.22
CA TYR A 67 -20.48 10.16 -5.90
C TYR A 67 -19.46 11.02 -5.18
N SER A 68 -19.55 11.10 -3.84
CA SER A 68 -18.56 11.85 -3.04
C SER A 68 -17.15 11.29 -3.17
N ALA A 69 -17.00 9.96 -3.19
CA ALA A 69 -15.72 9.31 -3.38
C ALA A 69 -15.15 9.59 -4.79
N ILE A 70 -15.96 9.42 -5.84
CA ILE A 70 -15.52 9.70 -7.22
C ILE A 70 -15.14 11.17 -7.37
N ASN A 71 -15.92 12.11 -6.83
CA ASN A 71 -15.62 13.53 -6.89
C ASN A 71 -14.31 13.88 -6.16
N ASN A 72 -14.01 13.21 -5.03
CA ASN A 72 -12.75 13.40 -4.32
C ASN A 72 -11.56 12.92 -5.14
N TYR A 73 -11.68 11.77 -5.82
CA TYR A 73 -10.65 11.30 -6.74
C TYR A 73 -10.49 12.26 -7.93
N GLU A 74 -11.58 12.68 -8.56
CA GLU A 74 -11.55 13.63 -9.68
C GLU A 74 -10.86 14.93 -9.27
N PHE A 75 -11.18 15.48 -8.11
CA PHE A 75 -10.55 16.67 -7.57
C PHE A 75 -9.04 16.48 -7.42
N LYS A 76 -8.60 15.39 -6.79
CA LYS A 76 -7.18 15.07 -6.62
C LYS A 76 -6.43 14.98 -7.94
N TYR A 77 -7.03 14.35 -8.96
CA TYR A 77 -6.40 14.24 -10.28
C TYR A 77 -6.35 15.57 -11.03
N ARG A 78 -7.39 16.42 -10.90
CA ARG A 78 -7.40 17.76 -11.52
C ARG A 78 -6.39 18.71 -10.90
N GLU A 79 -6.32 18.74 -9.57
CA GLU A 79 -5.36 19.57 -8.84
C GLU A 79 -3.93 19.04 -8.97
N ALA A 80 -3.78 17.74 -9.20
CA ALA A 80 -2.49 17.05 -9.21
C ALA A 80 -1.64 17.42 -7.99
N ASP A 81 -2.30 17.54 -6.83
CA ASP A 81 -1.65 17.81 -5.56
C ASP A 81 -1.24 16.50 -4.91
N PHE A 82 0.02 16.18 -4.98
CA PHE A 82 0.64 15.00 -4.38
C PHE A 82 1.43 15.34 -3.12
N GLY A 83 1.09 16.47 -2.49
CA GLY A 83 1.77 16.98 -1.31
C GLY A 83 3.23 17.31 -1.59
N ARG A 84 4.15 16.72 -0.84
CA ARG A 84 5.60 16.96 -0.99
C ARG A 84 6.27 16.21 -2.15
N PHE A 85 5.54 15.37 -2.87
CA PHE A 85 6.12 14.60 -3.97
C PHE A 85 6.02 15.38 -5.28
N PRO A 86 7.11 15.43 -6.09
CA PRO A 86 7.08 16.04 -7.41
C PRO A 86 6.03 15.38 -8.31
N LYS A 87 5.26 16.19 -9.03
CA LYS A 87 4.19 15.69 -9.93
C LYS A 87 4.71 14.68 -10.95
N GLY A 88 5.86 14.98 -11.57
CA GLY A 88 6.47 14.10 -12.57
C GLY A 88 6.86 12.73 -12.01
N LEU A 89 7.33 12.67 -10.75
CA LEU A 89 7.62 11.41 -10.08
C LEU A 89 6.36 10.56 -9.93
N ILE A 90 5.27 11.14 -9.44
CA ILE A 90 4.02 10.40 -9.22
C ILE A 90 3.42 9.93 -10.55
N TYR A 91 3.43 10.77 -11.59
CA TYR A 91 2.99 10.34 -12.92
C TYR A 91 3.89 9.25 -13.50
N GLY A 92 5.21 9.36 -13.37
CA GLY A 92 6.14 8.32 -13.79
C GLY A 92 5.89 6.98 -13.10
N LEU A 93 5.70 6.98 -11.77
CA LEU A 93 5.37 5.78 -11.01
C LEU A 93 4.02 5.19 -11.44
N ASN A 94 3.01 6.03 -11.70
CA ASN A 94 1.71 5.57 -12.19
C ASN A 94 1.82 4.91 -13.57
N PHE A 95 2.62 5.45 -14.49
CA PHE A 95 2.82 4.84 -15.80
C PHE A 95 3.49 3.47 -15.71
N LEU A 96 4.39 3.27 -14.76
CA LEU A 96 5.03 1.98 -14.53
C LEU A 96 4.03 0.87 -14.17
N ASN A 97 2.89 1.19 -13.58
CA ASN A 97 1.87 0.21 -13.21
C ASN A 97 1.30 -0.57 -14.41
N SER A 98 1.30 0.03 -15.61
CA SER A 98 0.92 -0.66 -16.85
C SER A 98 2.13 -0.98 -17.72
N TRP A 99 3.08 -0.08 -17.83
CA TRP A 99 4.24 -0.21 -18.71
C TRP A 99 5.14 -1.41 -18.37
N LEU A 100 5.34 -1.71 -17.09
CA LEU A 100 6.15 -2.87 -16.66
C LEU A 100 5.63 -4.22 -17.18
N TYR A 101 4.37 -4.29 -17.57
CA TYR A 101 3.72 -5.51 -18.02
C TYR A 101 3.42 -5.54 -19.52
N ASP A 102 3.30 -4.35 -20.14
CA ASP A 102 2.96 -4.23 -21.55
C ASP A 102 3.47 -2.89 -22.11
N ASP A 103 4.48 -2.92 -22.95
CA ASP A 103 5.11 -1.73 -23.57
C ASP A 103 4.11 -0.90 -24.37
N THR A 104 3.04 -1.51 -24.90
CA THR A 104 2.00 -0.79 -25.67
C THR A 104 1.09 0.04 -24.78
N LYS A 105 1.12 -0.19 -23.45
CA LYS A 105 0.27 0.44 -22.44
C LYS A 105 1.00 1.48 -21.58
N ALA A 106 2.17 1.93 -22.01
CA ALA A 106 2.99 2.87 -21.24
C ALA A 106 2.22 4.14 -20.80
N LEU A 107 1.29 4.63 -21.61
CA LEU A 107 0.50 5.83 -21.33
C LEU A 107 -0.99 5.55 -21.03
N GLU A 108 -1.38 4.29 -20.79
CA GLU A 108 -2.78 3.92 -20.53
C GLU A 108 -3.35 4.68 -19.32
N LEU A 109 -2.54 4.89 -18.29
CA LEU A 109 -2.93 5.59 -17.07
C LEU A 109 -2.77 7.11 -17.11
N ALA A 110 -2.42 7.69 -18.28
CA ALA A 110 -2.33 9.14 -18.45
C ALA A 110 -3.72 9.82 -18.36
N ASP A 111 -4.76 9.15 -18.84
CA ASP A 111 -6.15 9.63 -18.72
C ASP A 111 -6.84 9.02 -17.50
N SER A 112 -6.78 9.75 -16.39
CA SER A 112 -7.46 9.36 -15.15
C SER A 112 -8.88 9.92 -15.05
N LEU A 113 -9.27 10.89 -15.89
CA LEU A 113 -10.55 11.57 -15.77
C LEU A 113 -11.68 10.88 -16.53
N THR A 114 -11.40 10.37 -17.73
CA THR A 114 -12.40 9.63 -18.53
C THR A 114 -12.96 8.39 -17.80
N PRO A 115 -12.13 7.54 -17.15
CA PRO A 115 -12.63 6.45 -16.32
C PRO A 115 -13.53 6.90 -15.18
N LEU A 116 -13.20 8.02 -14.50
CA LEU A 116 -14.01 8.56 -13.42
C LEU A 116 -15.38 9.06 -13.92
N ALA A 117 -15.43 9.71 -15.08
CA ALA A 117 -16.68 10.13 -15.70
C ALA A 117 -17.58 8.92 -16.01
N ARG A 118 -17.02 7.86 -16.61
CA ARG A 118 -17.73 6.61 -16.88
C ARG A 118 -18.23 5.92 -15.59
N LEU A 119 -17.46 5.97 -14.51
CA LEU A 119 -17.90 5.44 -13.22
C LEU A 119 -19.07 6.21 -12.64
N LYS A 120 -19.13 7.55 -12.81
CA LYS A 120 -20.29 8.35 -12.40
C LYS A 120 -21.58 7.91 -13.09
N GLU A 121 -21.54 7.65 -14.40
CA GLU A 121 -22.68 7.16 -15.17
C GLU A 121 -23.18 5.79 -14.65
N LYS A 122 -22.27 4.97 -14.15
CA LYS A 122 -22.58 3.62 -13.65
C LYS A 122 -23.15 3.59 -12.23
N VAL A 123 -23.14 4.69 -11.48
CA VAL A 123 -23.64 4.72 -10.08
C VAL A 123 -25.10 4.32 -9.99
N GLU A 124 -25.90 4.69 -10.98
CA GLU A 124 -27.35 4.41 -10.98
C GLU A 124 -27.73 3.04 -11.58
N THR A 125 -26.76 2.30 -12.11
CA THR A 125 -27.02 1.08 -12.88
C THR A 125 -26.91 -0.23 -12.08
N GLY A 126 -26.56 -0.17 -10.78
CA GLY A 126 -26.24 -1.36 -9.99
C GLY A 126 -24.87 -1.96 -10.28
N TYR A 127 -24.02 -1.25 -11.01
CA TYR A 127 -22.70 -1.72 -11.40
C TYR A 127 -21.79 -2.03 -10.20
N PHE A 128 -21.84 -1.20 -9.17
CA PHE A 128 -20.98 -1.38 -7.99
C PHE A 128 -21.44 -2.55 -7.13
N GLU A 129 -22.73 -2.80 -7.03
CA GLU A 129 -23.31 -3.96 -6.38
C GLU A 129 -22.90 -5.25 -7.09
N GLN A 130 -22.98 -5.25 -8.43
CA GLN A 130 -22.54 -6.38 -9.25
C GLN A 130 -21.02 -6.61 -9.11
N LEU A 131 -20.22 -5.55 -9.09
CA LEU A 131 -18.77 -5.63 -8.89
C LEU A 131 -18.41 -6.28 -7.54
N ILE A 132 -19.12 -5.93 -6.46
CA ILE A 132 -18.94 -6.57 -5.15
C ILE A 132 -19.25 -8.07 -5.25
N LYS A 133 -20.35 -8.42 -5.89
CA LYS A 133 -20.78 -9.80 -6.03
C LYS A 133 -19.74 -10.63 -6.78
N GLU A 134 -19.34 -10.19 -7.97
CA GLU A 134 -18.40 -10.92 -8.84
C GLU A 134 -16.97 -10.96 -8.24
N SER A 135 -16.47 -9.81 -7.76
CA SER A 135 -15.07 -9.70 -7.36
C SER A 135 -14.76 -10.19 -5.95
N PHE A 136 -15.75 -10.15 -5.03
CA PHE A 136 -15.52 -10.51 -3.64
C PHE A 136 -16.33 -11.71 -3.16
N LEU A 137 -17.59 -11.84 -3.53
CA LEU A 137 -18.46 -12.91 -3.03
C LEU A 137 -18.31 -14.20 -3.83
N GLU A 138 -18.35 -14.12 -5.15
CA GLU A 138 -18.25 -15.26 -6.06
C GLU A 138 -16.80 -15.63 -6.42
N ASN A 139 -15.88 -14.70 -6.25
CA ASN A 139 -14.46 -14.94 -6.50
C ASN A 139 -13.90 -15.96 -5.48
N THR A 140 -13.40 -17.07 -5.99
CA THR A 140 -12.76 -18.12 -5.18
C THR A 140 -11.26 -17.90 -4.96
N HIS A 141 -10.64 -16.97 -5.70
CA HIS A 141 -9.22 -16.64 -5.56
C HIS A 141 -9.01 -15.68 -4.39
N LYS A 142 -9.08 -16.20 -3.19
CA LYS A 142 -8.91 -15.46 -1.93
C LYS A 142 -8.05 -16.23 -0.94
N ALA A 143 -7.32 -15.49 -0.11
CA ALA A 143 -6.50 -16.04 0.97
C ALA A 143 -6.77 -15.29 2.27
N TYR A 144 -6.63 -16.00 3.38
CA TYR A 144 -6.72 -15.45 4.73
C TYR A 144 -5.38 -15.61 5.43
N VAL A 145 -4.83 -14.50 5.91
CA VAL A 145 -3.52 -14.48 6.58
C VAL A 145 -3.71 -13.99 8.01
N TYR A 146 -3.21 -14.74 8.96
CA TYR A 146 -3.29 -14.44 10.38
C TYR A 146 -1.89 -14.24 10.96
N LEU A 147 -1.65 -13.06 11.51
CA LEU A 147 -0.40 -12.72 12.17
C LEU A 147 -0.62 -12.71 13.69
N TYR A 148 0.04 -13.61 14.37
CA TYR A 148 -0.03 -13.68 15.83
C TYR A 148 1.23 -13.06 16.45
N PRO A 149 1.08 -12.23 17.51
CA PRO A 149 2.23 -11.72 18.24
C PRO A 149 2.93 -12.83 19.01
N GLU A 150 4.25 -12.82 19.00
CA GLU A 150 5.10 -13.69 19.80
C GLU A 150 5.87 -12.83 20.80
N VAL A 151 5.56 -13.01 22.08
CA VAL A 151 6.24 -12.26 23.15
C VAL A 151 7.72 -12.67 23.22
N GLY A 152 8.61 -11.71 23.33
CA GLY A 152 10.06 -11.96 23.41
C GLY A 152 10.74 -12.27 22.07
N LYS A 153 10.01 -12.21 20.95
CA LYS A 153 10.60 -12.50 19.63
C LYS A 153 11.69 -11.51 19.23
N ASN A 154 11.45 -10.22 19.46
CA ASN A 154 12.43 -9.19 19.09
C ASN A 154 13.69 -9.32 19.94
N GLU A 155 13.55 -9.52 21.22
CA GLU A 155 14.67 -9.72 22.16
C GLU A 155 15.50 -10.95 21.77
N ARG A 156 14.84 -12.05 21.37
CA ARG A 156 15.53 -13.23 20.87
C ARG A 156 16.30 -12.96 19.58
N LEU A 157 15.66 -12.29 18.61
CA LEU A 157 16.29 -11.96 17.33
C LEU A 157 17.49 -11.01 17.52
N GLU A 158 17.39 -10.04 18.44
CA GLU A 158 18.50 -9.14 18.79
C GLU A 158 19.68 -9.90 19.41
N GLU A 159 19.43 -10.84 20.32
CA GLU A 159 20.48 -11.65 20.93
C GLU A 159 21.13 -12.60 19.91
N GLU A 160 20.32 -13.26 19.06
CA GLU A 160 20.83 -14.08 17.94
C GLU A 160 21.73 -13.26 16.99
N LEU A 161 21.30 -12.04 16.63
CA LEU A 161 22.08 -11.14 15.80
C LEU A 161 23.38 -10.72 16.49
N LYS A 162 23.32 -10.37 17.77
CA LYS A 162 24.50 -9.99 18.56
C LYS A 162 25.51 -11.11 18.63
N GLU A 163 25.07 -12.34 18.88
CA GLU A 163 25.95 -13.52 18.84
C GLU A 163 26.55 -13.76 17.45
N GLN A 164 25.74 -13.60 16.40
CA GLN A 164 26.21 -13.73 15.02
C GLN A 164 27.31 -12.69 14.71
N LEU A 165 27.09 -11.44 15.07
CA LEU A 165 28.05 -10.36 14.88
C LEU A 165 29.31 -10.57 15.71
N ALA A 166 29.21 -11.06 16.96
CA ALA A 166 30.36 -11.42 17.76
C ALA A 166 31.19 -12.51 17.08
N ARG A 167 30.57 -13.60 16.64
CA ARG A 167 31.23 -14.67 15.87
C ARG A 167 31.92 -14.17 14.59
N MET A 168 31.27 -13.21 13.89
CA MET A 168 31.87 -12.58 12.70
C MET A 168 33.11 -11.75 13.10
N LYS A 169 32.99 -10.94 14.14
CA LYS A 169 34.10 -10.12 14.64
C LYS A 169 35.32 -10.97 15.07
N ASP A 170 35.08 -12.08 15.76
CA ASP A 170 36.13 -12.98 16.21
C ASP A 170 36.92 -13.64 15.05
N LYS A 171 36.32 -13.74 13.87
CA LYS A 171 36.97 -14.25 12.66
C LYS A 171 37.83 -13.19 11.93
N LEU A 172 37.67 -11.92 12.26
CA LEU A 172 38.41 -10.84 11.64
C LEU A 172 39.78 -10.67 12.29
N ASN A 173 40.81 -10.54 11.47
CA ASN A 173 42.12 -10.11 11.96
C ASN A 173 42.16 -8.58 12.17
N ALA A 174 43.17 -8.08 12.86
CA ALA A 174 43.31 -6.66 13.19
C ALA A 174 43.29 -5.75 11.95
N LYS A 175 43.84 -6.19 10.81
CA LYS A 175 43.84 -5.43 9.56
C LYS A 175 42.42 -5.31 8.99
N GLN A 176 41.67 -6.39 8.98
CA GLN A 176 40.28 -6.41 8.50
C GLN A 176 39.39 -5.56 9.40
N LEU A 177 39.55 -5.63 10.71
CA LEU A 177 38.80 -4.81 11.65
C LEU A 177 39.05 -3.32 11.46
N ASN A 178 40.34 -2.93 11.33
CA ASN A 178 40.69 -1.55 11.07
C ASN A 178 40.16 -1.06 9.72
N TYR A 179 40.19 -1.90 8.70
CA TYR A 179 39.57 -1.57 7.41
C TYR A 179 38.07 -1.26 7.55
N LEU A 180 37.31 -2.10 8.26
CA LEU A 180 35.87 -1.86 8.50
C LEU A 180 35.65 -0.56 9.28
N ILE A 181 36.47 -0.24 10.25
CA ILE A 181 36.34 1.00 11.02
C ILE A 181 36.58 2.22 10.12
N GLU A 182 37.63 2.20 9.31
CA GLU A 182 37.97 3.29 8.40
C GLU A 182 36.90 3.45 7.29
N ASP A 183 36.41 2.34 6.74
CA ASP A 183 35.38 2.35 5.72
C ASP A 183 34.03 2.89 6.26
N THR A 184 33.68 2.51 7.50
CA THR A 184 32.51 3.05 8.19
C THR A 184 32.64 4.54 8.46
N LYS A 185 33.84 5.03 8.83
CA LYS A 185 34.06 6.48 9.00
C LYS A 185 33.88 7.22 7.68
N LYS A 186 34.45 6.73 6.60
CA LYS A 186 34.32 7.32 5.26
C LYS A 186 32.85 7.35 4.82
N LEU A 187 32.11 6.28 5.08
CA LEU A 187 30.69 6.24 4.77
C LEU A 187 29.90 7.32 5.53
N LYS A 188 30.19 7.49 6.84
CA LYS A 188 29.54 8.53 7.64
C LYS A 188 29.91 9.93 7.14
N GLU A 189 31.19 10.18 6.88
CA GLU A 189 31.64 11.45 6.31
C GLU A 189 30.93 11.74 4.97
N PHE A 190 30.83 10.75 4.10
CA PHE A 190 30.10 10.88 2.82
C PHE A 190 28.62 11.21 3.03
N GLN A 191 27.94 10.56 3.98
CA GLN A 191 26.52 10.78 4.26
C GLN A 191 26.25 12.14 4.93
N GLU A 192 27.19 12.63 5.73
CA GLU A 192 27.07 13.89 6.48
C GLU A 192 27.61 15.11 5.69
N THR A 193 28.41 14.87 4.66
CA THR A 193 28.97 15.95 3.82
C THR A 193 27.89 16.45 2.83
N PRO A 194 27.51 17.72 2.88
CA PRO A 194 26.61 18.30 1.88
C PRO A 194 27.19 18.19 0.47
N SER A 195 26.33 17.96 -0.51
CA SER A 195 26.74 17.99 -1.91
C SER A 195 27.35 19.34 -2.27
N THR A 196 28.38 19.33 -3.09
CA THR A 196 29.03 20.54 -3.57
C THR A 196 28.11 21.29 -4.56
N GLN A 197 28.39 22.59 -4.76
CA GLN A 197 27.62 23.38 -5.72
C GLN A 197 27.70 22.78 -7.14
N GLU A 198 28.87 22.29 -7.55
CA GLU A 198 29.07 21.63 -8.84
C GLU A 198 28.24 20.35 -9.00
N GLU A 199 28.04 19.58 -7.93
CA GLU A 199 27.18 18.40 -7.93
C GLU A 199 25.71 18.77 -7.98
N LEU A 200 25.30 19.82 -7.26
CA LEU A 200 23.94 20.33 -7.27
C LEU A 200 23.55 20.89 -8.65
N GLU A 201 24.48 21.54 -9.36
CA GLU A 201 24.28 22.07 -10.72
C GLU A 201 24.09 20.96 -11.78
N LYS A 202 24.46 19.71 -11.49
CA LYS A 202 24.18 18.56 -12.36
C LYS A 202 22.73 18.08 -12.29
N ILE A 203 21.97 18.54 -11.30
CA ILE A 203 20.55 18.20 -11.17
C ILE A 203 19.79 19.03 -12.22
N PRO A 204 19.06 18.38 -13.16
CA PRO A 204 18.29 19.10 -14.16
C PRO A 204 17.27 20.02 -13.48
N THR A 205 17.34 21.30 -13.76
CA THR A 205 16.33 22.29 -13.32
C THR A 205 15.55 22.75 -14.54
N LEU A 206 14.29 23.10 -14.33
CA LEU A 206 13.49 23.74 -15.37
C LEU A 206 13.84 25.21 -15.40
N ASP A 207 14.26 25.71 -16.57
CA ASP A 207 14.34 27.13 -16.82
C ASP A 207 12.91 27.70 -16.98
N LEU A 208 12.66 28.85 -16.36
CA LEU A 208 11.39 29.57 -16.44
C LEU A 208 11.34 30.45 -17.67
#